data_41cabeff6b81bfe88ffc4b9c5817d7b1
#
_entry.id   41cabeff6b81bfe88ffc4b9c5817d7b1
#
_cell.length_a   1.000
_cell.length_b   1.000
_cell.length_c   1.000
_cell.angle_alpha   90.00
_cell.angle_beta   90.00
_cell.angle_gamma   90.00
#
_symmetry.space_group_name_H-M   'P 1'
#
loop_
_entity.id
_entity.type
_entity.pdbx_description
1 polymer ?
#
loop_
_entity_poly.entity_id
_entity_poly.type
_entity_poly.pdbx_seq_one_letter_code
_entity_poly.pdbx_strand_id
1 'polypeptide(L)'
;MITKERIMEIIGNYDLDNLSIATVCSHSSLQIFDGARKEGFRTIGICVKKPPRFYDAFPRSKPDEFIIVDSYKDIPGIVDQLVAKNAIIIPHGSFVEYLGHENFVDLAVPSFGNRAVLEWESDREKERVWLEGAGIHMPRKVDPKDINGPVMVKYYGAKGGKGFFIAKNYKEFTEHLKPDEKFTIQEFITGTRYYFHYFYSPLRQEGYRLSEGILEMLSMDRRVESNADEIFRLGSPRELEEAGIHPTYVVTGNVPLVARESLLPLIFELGEKVVEESLSLFGGMIGPFCLETVVTDNLEIKVFEISARIVAGTNLYLNGSPYSDLIEPGLSTGKRIAQEIKYAKSINQLDKILS
;
A
#
# COMPACT_ATOMS: atom_id res chain seq x y z
N MET A 1 -15.65 4.36 -14.14
CA MET A 1 -15.71 3.63 -12.84
C MET A 1 -17.05 2.96 -12.69
N ILE A 2 -17.09 1.67 -12.34
CA ILE A 2 -18.35 0.97 -12.03
C ILE A 2 -19.06 1.66 -10.85
N THR A 3 -20.39 1.70 -10.89
CA THR A 3 -21.14 2.38 -9.82
C THR A 3 -21.29 1.49 -8.58
N LYS A 4 -21.45 2.12 -7.44
CA LYS A 4 -21.70 1.42 -6.17
C LYS A 4 -22.99 0.61 -6.22
N GLU A 5 -24.04 1.15 -6.85
CA GLU A 5 -25.33 0.48 -7.04
C GLU A 5 -25.15 -0.83 -7.81
N ARG A 6 -24.32 -0.83 -8.87
CA ARG A 6 -24.06 -2.05 -9.65
C ARG A 6 -23.32 -3.11 -8.82
N ILE A 7 -22.38 -2.71 -8.01
CA ILE A 7 -21.69 -3.65 -7.07
C ILE A 7 -22.68 -4.21 -6.04
N MET A 8 -23.57 -3.39 -5.50
CA MET A 8 -24.58 -3.85 -4.54
C MET A 8 -25.61 -4.80 -5.18
N GLU A 9 -25.98 -4.60 -6.45
CA GLU A 9 -26.79 -5.57 -7.20
C GLU A 9 -26.09 -6.93 -7.32
N ILE A 10 -24.77 -6.93 -7.59
CA ILE A 10 -23.99 -8.17 -7.67
C ILE A 10 -23.97 -8.86 -6.31
N ILE A 11 -23.69 -8.13 -5.24
CA ILE A 11 -23.67 -8.66 -3.86
C ILE A 11 -25.05 -9.19 -3.45
N GLY A 12 -26.12 -8.55 -3.89
CA GLY A 12 -27.49 -9.00 -3.61
C GLY A 12 -27.80 -10.39 -4.18
N ASN A 13 -27.02 -10.85 -5.15
CA ASN A 13 -27.14 -12.19 -5.73
C ASN A 13 -26.13 -13.20 -5.15
N TYR A 14 -25.24 -12.77 -4.23
CA TYR A 14 -24.28 -13.65 -3.60
C TYR A 14 -24.91 -14.50 -2.49
N ASP A 15 -24.44 -15.74 -2.40
CA ASP A 15 -24.59 -16.51 -1.17
C ASP A 15 -23.60 -16.00 -0.13
N LEU A 16 -24.09 -15.16 0.77
CA LEU A 16 -23.27 -14.50 1.79
C LEU A 16 -22.64 -15.48 2.79
N ASP A 17 -23.18 -16.70 2.93
CA ASP A 17 -22.58 -17.72 3.80
C ASP A 17 -21.40 -18.44 3.14
N ASN A 18 -21.28 -18.31 1.81
CA ASN A 18 -20.23 -18.90 1.01
C ASN A 18 -19.38 -17.86 0.27
N LEU A 19 -19.09 -16.72 0.92
CA LEU A 19 -18.18 -15.72 0.36
C LEU A 19 -16.78 -16.27 0.17
N SER A 20 -16.12 -15.84 -0.91
CA SER A 20 -14.72 -16.16 -1.21
C SER A 20 -13.87 -14.90 -1.24
N ILE A 21 -12.64 -14.98 -0.77
CA ILE A 21 -11.63 -13.92 -0.89
C ILE A 21 -10.73 -14.23 -2.07
N ALA A 22 -10.70 -13.33 -3.03
CA ALA A 22 -9.89 -13.45 -4.24
C ALA A 22 -8.77 -12.39 -4.28
N THR A 23 -7.57 -12.79 -4.71
CA THR A 23 -6.49 -11.84 -5.02
C THR A 23 -5.53 -12.44 -6.05
N VAL A 24 -4.71 -11.60 -6.69
CA VAL A 24 -3.66 -12.11 -7.59
C VAL A 24 -2.52 -12.75 -6.78
N CYS A 25 -1.94 -13.83 -7.33
CA CYS A 25 -0.87 -14.61 -6.71
C CYS A 25 0.47 -13.87 -6.79
N SER A 26 0.59 -12.76 -6.10
CA SER A 26 1.76 -11.90 -6.04
C SER A 26 1.83 -11.21 -4.68
N HIS A 27 2.81 -10.36 -4.48
CA HIS A 27 2.94 -9.40 -3.39
C HIS A 27 2.40 -9.91 -2.03
N SER A 28 1.31 -9.46 -1.48
CA SER A 28 0.82 -9.81 -0.14
C SER A 28 -0.13 -11.02 -0.10
N SER A 29 -0.21 -11.82 -1.17
CA SER A 29 -1.21 -12.90 -1.30
C SER A 29 -1.13 -13.95 -0.19
N LEU A 30 0.08 -14.33 0.27
CA LEU A 30 0.23 -15.32 1.34
C LEU A 30 -0.50 -14.92 2.62
N GLN A 31 -0.35 -13.66 3.05
CA GLN A 31 -1.01 -13.20 4.27
C GLN A 31 -2.51 -12.97 4.07
N ILE A 32 -2.93 -12.57 2.87
CA ILE A 32 -4.36 -12.42 2.55
C ILE A 32 -5.06 -13.78 2.65
N PHE A 33 -4.49 -14.83 2.05
CA PHE A 33 -5.06 -16.17 2.10
C PHE A 33 -5.01 -16.78 3.51
N ASP A 34 -3.90 -16.63 4.25
CA ASP A 34 -3.81 -17.09 5.65
C ASP A 34 -4.86 -16.41 6.53
N GLY A 35 -5.01 -15.09 6.40
CA GLY A 35 -5.98 -14.32 7.16
C GLY A 35 -7.41 -14.66 6.81
N ALA A 36 -7.74 -14.79 5.52
CA ALA A 36 -9.06 -15.19 5.04
C ALA A 36 -9.47 -16.58 5.57
N ARG A 37 -8.55 -17.55 5.52
CA ARG A 37 -8.79 -18.90 6.06
C ARG A 37 -8.99 -18.92 7.57
N LYS A 38 -8.23 -18.13 8.32
CA LYS A 38 -8.42 -18.00 9.78
C LYS A 38 -9.81 -17.51 10.14
N GLU A 39 -10.43 -16.71 9.28
CA GLU A 39 -11.80 -16.19 9.47
C GLU A 39 -12.89 -17.03 8.78
N GLY A 40 -12.52 -18.15 8.15
CA GLY A 40 -13.45 -19.13 7.59
C GLY A 40 -13.86 -18.88 6.15
N PHE A 41 -13.19 -17.97 5.43
CA PHE A 41 -13.47 -17.73 4.01
C PHE A 41 -12.76 -18.76 3.12
N ARG A 42 -13.41 -19.10 2.00
CA ARG A 42 -12.75 -19.76 0.88
C ARG A 42 -11.80 -18.76 0.20
N THR A 43 -10.76 -19.28 -0.44
CA THR A 43 -9.71 -18.45 -1.04
C THR A 43 -9.47 -18.79 -2.50
N ILE A 44 -9.36 -17.76 -3.35
CA ILE A 44 -9.14 -17.87 -4.78
C ILE A 44 -7.88 -17.12 -5.17
N GLY A 45 -6.90 -17.82 -5.70
CA GLY A 45 -5.68 -17.24 -6.22
C GLY A 45 -5.75 -17.04 -7.74
N ILE A 46 -5.66 -15.81 -8.22
CA ILE A 46 -5.56 -15.51 -9.65
C ILE A 46 -4.08 -15.52 -10.03
N CYS A 47 -3.67 -16.39 -10.96
CA CYS A 47 -2.28 -16.53 -11.35
C CYS A 47 -2.08 -16.62 -12.86
N VAL A 48 -0.88 -16.23 -13.32
CA VAL A 48 -0.52 -16.21 -14.73
C VAL A 48 0.08 -17.55 -15.14
N LYS A 49 -0.42 -18.12 -16.23
CA LYS A 49 0.02 -19.35 -16.90
C LYS A 49 -0.11 -20.63 -16.07
N LYS A 50 0.34 -20.66 -14.83
CA LYS A 50 0.27 -21.81 -13.92
C LYS A 50 0.41 -21.40 -12.47
N PRO A 51 -0.14 -22.16 -11.50
CA PRO A 51 0.05 -21.90 -10.09
C PRO A 51 1.54 -21.94 -9.70
N PRO A 52 2.03 -20.93 -8.96
CA PRO A 52 3.41 -20.96 -8.45
C PRO A 52 3.61 -22.09 -7.43
N ARG A 53 4.57 -22.98 -7.66
CA ARG A 53 4.81 -24.17 -6.84
C ARG A 53 5.16 -23.87 -5.38
N PHE A 54 5.65 -22.69 -5.07
CA PHE A 54 5.99 -22.32 -3.68
C PHE A 54 4.77 -22.37 -2.73
N TYR A 55 3.54 -22.22 -3.25
CA TYR A 55 2.33 -22.36 -2.41
C TYR A 55 2.20 -23.75 -1.80
N ASP A 56 2.77 -24.79 -2.43
CA ASP A 56 2.76 -26.15 -1.88
C ASP A 56 3.57 -26.25 -0.59
N ALA A 57 4.59 -25.38 -0.42
CA ALA A 57 5.39 -25.28 0.81
C ALA A 57 4.67 -24.54 1.95
N PHE A 58 3.59 -23.79 1.65
CA PHE A 58 2.86 -22.99 2.63
C PHE A 58 1.36 -23.36 2.66
N PRO A 59 0.99 -24.54 3.17
CA PRO A 59 -0.38 -25.06 3.07
C PRO A 59 -1.44 -24.17 3.70
N ARG A 60 -1.11 -23.39 4.72
CA ARG A 60 -2.02 -22.44 5.35
C ARG A 60 -2.34 -21.21 4.47
N SER A 61 -1.43 -20.86 3.58
CA SER A 61 -1.52 -19.70 2.68
C SER A 61 -1.74 -20.11 1.21
N LYS A 62 -1.84 -21.42 0.93
CA LYS A 62 -2.20 -21.92 -0.40
C LYS A 62 -3.68 -21.68 -0.62
N PRO A 63 -4.12 -20.97 -1.68
CA PRO A 63 -5.53 -20.77 -1.94
C PRO A 63 -6.25 -22.12 -2.18
N ASP A 64 -7.54 -22.16 -1.91
CA ASP A 64 -8.37 -23.36 -2.12
C ASP A 64 -8.54 -23.66 -3.60
N GLU A 65 -8.51 -22.60 -4.43
CA GLU A 65 -8.64 -22.71 -5.86
C GLU A 65 -7.72 -21.71 -6.58
N PHE A 66 -7.22 -22.08 -7.74
CA PHE A 66 -6.49 -21.19 -8.64
C PHE A 66 -7.32 -20.95 -9.91
N ILE A 67 -7.48 -19.66 -10.29
CA ILE A 67 -7.96 -19.25 -11.60
C ILE A 67 -6.74 -18.82 -12.42
N ILE A 68 -6.57 -19.44 -13.59
CA ILE A 68 -5.41 -19.21 -14.44
C ILE A 68 -5.78 -18.25 -15.56
N VAL A 69 -4.96 -17.22 -15.75
CA VAL A 69 -5.06 -16.26 -16.86
C VAL A 69 -3.74 -16.25 -17.64
N ASP A 70 -3.77 -15.82 -18.89
CA ASP A 70 -2.53 -15.67 -19.67
C ASP A 70 -1.73 -14.43 -19.25
N SER A 71 -2.45 -13.37 -18.88
CA SER A 71 -1.91 -12.12 -18.33
C SER A 71 -2.85 -11.58 -17.27
N TYR A 72 -2.35 -10.83 -16.29
CA TYR A 72 -3.23 -10.12 -15.34
C TYR A 72 -4.12 -9.07 -16.01
N LYS A 73 -3.81 -8.63 -17.25
CA LYS A 73 -4.69 -7.78 -18.05
C LYS A 73 -5.97 -8.48 -18.50
N ASP A 74 -6.01 -9.81 -18.43
CA ASP A 74 -7.15 -10.63 -18.83
C ASP A 74 -8.15 -10.86 -17.68
N ILE A 75 -7.90 -10.31 -16.50
CA ILE A 75 -8.82 -10.41 -15.34
C ILE A 75 -10.25 -9.96 -15.68
N PRO A 76 -10.50 -8.92 -16.50
CA PRO A 76 -11.87 -8.59 -16.94
C PRO A 76 -12.60 -9.75 -17.63
N GLY A 77 -11.89 -10.66 -18.27
CA GLY A 77 -12.46 -11.84 -18.92
C GLY A 77 -12.92 -12.97 -17.97
N ILE A 78 -12.57 -12.90 -16.69
CA ILE A 78 -12.95 -13.91 -15.69
C ILE A 78 -13.96 -13.38 -14.64
N VAL A 79 -14.56 -12.21 -14.91
CA VAL A 79 -15.53 -11.57 -14.00
C VAL A 79 -16.69 -12.52 -13.66
N ASP A 80 -17.31 -13.14 -14.65
CA ASP A 80 -18.43 -14.05 -14.42
C ASP A 80 -18.03 -15.26 -13.55
N GLN A 81 -16.79 -15.75 -13.73
CA GLN A 81 -16.26 -16.84 -12.93
C GLN A 81 -16.04 -16.41 -11.47
N LEU A 82 -15.58 -15.20 -11.23
CA LEU A 82 -15.39 -14.66 -9.88
C LEU A 82 -16.75 -14.40 -9.21
N VAL A 83 -17.68 -13.80 -9.92
CA VAL A 83 -19.05 -13.53 -9.43
C VAL A 83 -19.77 -14.84 -9.06
N ALA A 84 -19.69 -15.86 -9.92
CA ALA A 84 -20.29 -17.18 -9.66
C ALA A 84 -19.70 -17.88 -8.40
N LYS A 85 -18.56 -17.44 -7.91
CA LYS A 85 -17.89 -17.94 -6.72
C LYS A 85 -18.07 -17.03 -5.48
N ASN A 86 -18.98 -16.06 -5.56
CA ASN A 86 -19.23 -15.05 -4.51
C ASN A 86 -17.92 -14.36 -4.08
N ALA A 87 -17.06 -14.01 -5.04
CA ALA A 87 -15.73 -13.50 -4.76
C ALA A 87 -15.74 -12.01 -4.38
N ILE A 88 -15.01 -11.67 -3.33
CA ILE A 88 -14.60 -10.31 -2.97
C ILE A 88 -13.11 -10.19 -3.26
N ILE A 89 -12.73 -9.25 -4.11
CA ILE A 89 -11.32 -8.99 -4.43
C ILE A 89 -10.68 -8.17 -3.31
N ILE A 90 -9.49 -8.61 -2.86
CA ILE A 90 -8.61 -7.79 -2.03
C ILE A 90 -7.52 -7.20 -2.93
N PRO A 91 -7.56 -5.88 -3.19
CA PRO A 91 -6.56 -5.23 -4.00
C PRO A 91 -5.25 -5.06 -3.24
N HIS A 92 -4.14 -5.20 -3.95
CA HIS A 92 -2.80 -4.85 -3.49
C HIS A 92 -1.98 -4.26 -4.65
N GLY A 93 -0.73 -3.84 -4.41
CA GLY A 93 0.08 -3.11 -5.40
C GLY A 93 0.14 -3.72 -6.79
N SER A 94 0.11 -5.06 -6.90
CA SER A 94 0.14 -5.74 -8.21
C SER A 94 -1.14 -5.56 -9.04
N PHE A 95 -2.29 -5.32 -8.41
CA PHE A 95 -3.51 -4.99 -9.16
C PHE A 95 -3.34 -3.66 -9.90
N VAL A 96 -2.84 -2.64 -9.20
CA VAL A 96 -2.60 -1.32 -9.80
C VAL A 96 -1.52 -1.40 -10.89
N GLU A 97 -0.44 -2.15 -10.63
CA GLU A 97 0.69 -2.23 -11.54
C GLU A 97 0.43 -3.07 -12.79
N TYR A 98 -0.23 -4.23 -12.65
CA TYR A 98 -0.37 -5.19 -13.75
C TYR A 98 -1.68 -5.08 -14.50
N LEU A 99 -2.79 -4.84 -13.81
CA LEU A 99 -4.10 -4.62 -14.43
C LEU A 99 -4.25 -3.17 -14.91
N GLY A 100 -3.66 -2.23 -14.19
CA GLY A 100 -3.87 -0.80 -14.34
C GLY A 100 -5.11 -0.32 -13.58
N HIS A 101 -5.04 0.89 -13.04
CA HIS A 101 -6.14 1.42 -12.23
C HIS A 101 -7.43 1.59 -13.03
N GLU A 102 -7.35 2.04 -14.29
CA GLU A 102 -8.52 2.22 -15.17
C GLU A 102 -9.34 0.93 -15.34
N ASN A 103 -8.67 -0.19 -15.61
CA ASN A 103 -9.32 -1.48 -15.73
C ASN A 103 -9.87 -1.99 -14.40
N PHE A 104 -9.18 -1.69 -13.29
CA PHE A 104 -9.64 -2.12 -11.98
C PHE A 104 -10.88 -1.36 -11.51
N VAL A 105 -10.97 -0.05 -11.76
CA VAL A 105 -12.11 0.75 -11.33
C VAL A 105 -13.42 0.39 -12.09
N ASP A 106 -13.31 -0.24 -13.25
CA ASP A 106 -14.46 -0.71 -14.04
C ASP A 106 -14.78 -2.20 -13.85
N LEU A 107 -13.99 -2.91 -13.05
CA LEU A 107 -14.14 -4.36 -12.87
C LEU A 107 -15.44 -4.69 -12.12
N ALA A 108 -16.36 -5.43 -12.76
CA ALA A 108 -17.68 -5.77 -12.21
C ALA A 108 -17.62 -6.94 -11.20
N VAL A 109 -16.72 -6.84 -10.21
CA VAL A 109 -16.60 -7.78 -9.10
C VAL A 109 -16.44 -6.95 -7.82
N PRO A 110 -17.17 -7.25 -6.71
CA PRO A 110 -17.00 -6.56 -5.47
C PRO A 110 -15.53 -6.56 -5.00
N SER A 111 -15.03 -5.42 -4.58
CA SER A 111 -13.67 -5.30 -4.03
C SER A 111 -13.69 -4.61 -2.66
N PHE A 112 -12.83 -5.06 -1.77
CA PHE A 112 -12.64 -4.45 -0.47
C PHE A 112 -11.98 -3.09 -0.59
N GLY A 113 -12.53 -2.09 0.08
CA GLY A 113 -12.06 -0.72 0.06
C GLY A 113 -12.81 0.17 -0.93
N ASN A 114 -12.41 1.43 -0.98
CA ASN A 114 -12.94 2.42 -1.93
C ASN A 114 -12.04 2.46 -3.17
N ARG A 115 -12.58 2.10 -4.35
CA ARG A 115 -11.83 2.12 -5.62
C ARG A 115 -11.30 3.49 -6.01
N ALA A 116 -12.01 4.55 -5.63
CA ALA A 116 -11.58 5.91 -5.93
C ALA A 116 -10.20 6.25 -5.35
N VAL A 117 -9.82 5.60 -4.25
CA VAL A 117 -8.52 5.83 -3.60
C VAL A 117 -7.33 5.51 -4.51
N LEU A 118 -7.48 4.52 -5.41
CA LEU A 118 -6.40 4.12 -6.32
C LEU A 118 -6.07 5.18 -7.36
N GLU A 119 -7.04 5.99 -7.76
CA GLU A 119 -6.82 7.15 -8.63
C GLU A 119 -5.96 8.20 -7.91
N TRP A 120 -6.24 8.43 -6.63
CA TRP A 120 -5.49 9.39 -5.81
C TRP A 120 -4.09 8.89 -5.46
N GLU A 121 -3.92 7.60 -5.20
CA GLU A 121 -2.61 6.99 -4.95
C GLU A 121 -1.72 6.94 -6.21
N SER A 122 -2.30 6.67 -7.38
CA SER A 122 -1.53 6.50 -8.61
C SER A 122 -1.09 7.80 -9.29
N ASP A 123 -1.73 8.91 -8.99
CA ASP A 123 -1.41 10.24 -9.50
C ASP A 123 -0.66 11.06 -8.45
N ARG A 124 0.62 11.36 -8.70
CA ARG A 124 1.50 12.07 -7.75
C ARG A 124 1.01 13.47 -7.38
N GLU A 125 0.31 14.17 -8.27
CA GLU A 125 -0.22 15.49 -7.96
C GLU A 125 -1.48 15.37 -7.09
N LYS A 126 -2.36 14.41 -7.36
CA LYS A 126 -3.52 14.11 -6.49
C LYS A 126 -3.09 13.63 -5.12
N GLU A 127 -2.13 12.69 -5.06
CA GLU A 127 -1.54 12.24 -3.80
C GLU A 127 -1.00 13.40 -2.99
N ARG A 128 -0.28 14.34 -3.64
CA ARG A 128 0.26 15.51 -2.97
C ARG A 128 -0.84 16.46 -2.49
N VAL A 129 -1.88 16.71 -3.31
CA VAL A 129 -3.04 17.51 -2.90
C VAL A 129 -3.70 16.93 -1.67
N TRP A 130 -3.87 15.61 -1.64
CA TRP A 130 -4.43 14.90 -0.48
C TRP A 130 -3.56 15.09 0.78
N LEU A 131 -2.27 14.78 0.70
CA LEU A 131 -1.38 14.87 1.86
C LEU A 131 -1.17 16.31 2.34
N GLU A 132 -1.04 17.29 1.44
CA GLU A 132 -0.94 18.72 1.80
C GLU A 132 -2.26 19.25 2.38
N GLY A 133 -3.42 18.85 1.82
CA GLY A 133 -4.76 19.18 2.35
C GLY A 133 -4.96 18.64 3.77
N ALA A 134 -4.47 17.44 4.03
CA ALA A 134 -4.43 16.84 5.37
C ALA A 134 -3.45 17.55 6.34
N GLY A 135 -2.74 18.58 5.92
CA GLY A 135 -1.74 19.27 6.74
C GLY A 135 -0.51 18.41 7.06
N ILE A 136 -0.20 17.45 6.20
CA ILE A 136 0.95 16.57 6.35
C ILE A 136 2.24 17.28 5.92
N HIS A 137 3.27 17.17 6.72
CA HIS A 137 4.58 17.70 6.37
C HIS A 137 5.25 16.83 5.30
N MET A 138 5.21 17.30 4.06
CA MET A 138 5.87 16.69 2.92
C MET A 138 7.22 17.33 2.62
N PRO A 139 8.13 16.65 1.90
CA PRO A 139 9.29 17.30 1.30
C PRO A 139 8.87 18.49 0.44
N ARG A 140 9.45 19.66 0.72
CA ARG A 140 9.11 20.92 0.06
C ARG A 140 9.48 20.84 -1.43
N LYS A 141 8.57 21.24 -2.34
CA LYS A 141 8.88 21.45 -3.76
C LYS A 141 9.87 22.62 -3.90
N VAL A 142 10.83 22.48 -4.79
CA VAL A 142 11.88 23.48 -5.07
C VAL A 142 11.80 23.89 -6.53
N ASP A 143 11.80 25.20 -6.80
CA ASP A 143 11.96 25.69 -8.17
C ASP A 143 13.41 25.44 -8.65
N PRO A 144 13.64 25.04 -9.91
CA PRO A 144 14.99 24.84 -10.42
C PRO A 144 15.96 25.99 -10.17
N LYS A 145 15.48 27.23 -10.21
CA LYS A 145 16.28 28.46 -9.98
C LYS A 145 16.66 28.66 -8.52
N ASP A 146 15.91 28.04 -7.60
CA ASP A 146 16.09 28.20 -6.16
C ASP A 146 16.88 27.04 -5.54
N ILE A 147 17.51 26.19 -6.36
CA ILE A 147 18.36 25.09 -5.87
C ILE A 147 19.59 25.69 -5.17
N ASN A 148 19.58 25.66 -3.86
CA ASN A 148 20.67 26.10 -2.99
C ASN A 148 20.90 25.05 -1.90
N GLY A 149 21.54 23.94 -2.25
CA GLY A 149 21.76 22.76 -1.42
C GLY A 149 21.19 21.50 -2.06
N PRO A 150 21.31 20.34 -1.40
CA PRO A 150 20.91 19.08 -1.99
C PRO A 150 19.39 19.00 -2.20
N VAL A 151 18.99 18.67 -3.41
CA VAL A 151 17.61 18.39 -3.81
C VAL A 151 17.54 17.04 -4.50
N MET A 152 16.37 16.42 -4.44
CA MET A 152 16.06 15.19 -5.16
C MET A 152 15.19 15.52 -6.37
N VAL A 153 15.67 15.20 -7.56
CA VAL A 153 14.93 15.31 -8.82
C VAL A 153 14.36 13.95 -9.16
N LYS A 154 13.04 13.82 -9.19
CA LYS A 154 12.32 12.57 -9.48
C LYS A 154 11.61 12.67 -10.81
N TYR A 155 11.85 11.73 -11.71
CA TYR A 155 11.08 11.63 -12.95
C TYR A 155 9.73 10.97 -12.73
N TYR A 156 8.70 11.40 -13.49
CA TYR A 156 7.37 10.77 -13.44
C TYR A 156 7.46 9.34 -13.99
N GLY A 157 6.70 8.43 -13.38
CA GLY A 157 6.74 7.00 -13.74
C GLY A 157 7.97 6.23 -13.22
N ALA A 158 8.90 6.89 -12.52
CA ALA A 158 9.99 6.22 -11.84
C ALA A 158 9.48 5.34 -10.70
N LYS A 159 9.93 4.07 -10.68
CA LYS A 159 9.49 3.05 -9.71
C LYS A 159 10.70 2.37 -9.07
N GLY A 160 10.52 1.89 -7.84
CA GLY A 160 11.47 1.00 -7.17
C GLY A 160 12.86 1.61 -6.95
N GLY A 161 12.93 2.90 -6.58
CA GLY A 161 14.18 3.57 -6.28
C GLY A 161 15.04 3.90 -7.51
N LYS A 162 14.46 3.85 -8.71
CA LYS A 162 15.12 4.26 -9.97
C LYS A 162 14.47 5.54 -10.51
N GLY A 163 15.17 6.24 -11.40
CA GLY A 163 14.63 7.43 -12.08
C GLY A 163 14.62 8.68 -11.20
N PHE A 164 15.64 8.84 -10.36
CA PHE A 164 15.93 10.08 -9.66
C PHE A 164 17.43 10.37 -9.70
N PHE A 165 17.79 11.62 -9.43
CA PHE A 165 19.16 12.03 -9.14
C PHE A 165 19.17 13.14 -8.09
N ILE A 166 20.34 13.38 -7.50
CA ILE A 166 20.57 14.45 -6.53
C ILE A 166 21.36 15.57 -7.22
N ALA A 167 20.94 16.81 -7.00
CA ALA A 167 21.66 18.00 -7.47
C ALA A 167 21.82 18.98 -6.29
N LYS A 168 22.95 19.69 -6.24
CA LYS A 168 23.25 20.67 -5.18
C LYS A 168 23.05 22.12 -5.63
N ASN A 169 22.96 22.33 -6.92
CA ASN A 169 22.81 23.65 -7.56
C ASN A 169 22.20 23.50 -8.95
N TYR A 170 21.83 24.62 -9.56
CA TYR A 170 21.21 24.67 -10.89
C TYR A 170 22.08 24.05 -11.98
N LYS A 171 23.41 24.20 -11.89
CA LYS A 171 24.34 23.64 -12.88
C LYS A 171 24.30 22.12 -12.87
N GLU A 172 24.47 21.49 -11.72
CA GLU A 172 24.37 20.03 -11.57
C GLU A 172 23.00 19.51 -12.00
N PHE A 173 21.92 20.24 -11.67
CA PHE A 173 20.58 19.91 -12.13
C PHE A 173 20.50 19.85 -13.67
N THR A 174 20.99 20.88 -14.37
CA THR A 174 20.93 20.94 -15.85
C THR A 174 21.82 19.91 -16.53
N GLU A 175 22.96 19.55 -15.93
CA GLU A 175 23.89 18.54 -16.44
C GLU A 175 23.31 17.13 -16.45
N HIS A 176 22.41 16.82 -15.49
CA HIS A 176 21.82 15.48 -15.34
C HIS A 176 20.37 15.39 -15.84
N LEU A 177 19.79 16.53 -16.24
CA LEU A 177 18.40 16.59 -16.68
C LEU A 177 18.20 15.85 -18.01
N LYS A 178 17.20 14.99 -18.07
CA LYS A 178 16.73 14.39 -19.31
C LYS A 178 15.69 15.30 -19.96
N PRO A 179 15.93 15.80 -21.19
CA PRO A 179 15.18 16.92 -21.76
C PRO A 179 13.67 16.70 -21.91
N ASP A 180 13.24 15.45 -22.15
CA ASP A 180 11.86 15.13 -22.53
C ASP A 180 11.05 14.44 -21.41
N GLU A 181 11.65 14.26 -20.23
CA GLU A 181 10.98 13.60 -19.11
C GLU A 181 10.40 14.64 -18.14
N LYS A 182 9.13 14.45 -17.76
CA LYS A 182 8.50 15.23 -16.68
C LYS A 182 9.15 14.86 -15.35
N PHE A 183 9.40 15.86 -14.51
CA PHE A 183 10.06 15.68 -13.22
C PHE A 183 9.43 16.56 -12.12
N THR A 184 9.72 16.21 -10.88
CA THR A 184 9.50 17.03 -9.69
C THR A 184 10.82 17.21 -8.95
N ILE A 185 11.09 18.42 -8.46
CA ILE A 185 12.24 18.72 -7.60
C ILE A 185 11.71 18.89 -6.18
N GLN A 186 12.31 18.20 -5.24
CA GLN A 186 11.99 18.32 -3.82
C GLN A 186 13.25 18.43 -2.96
N GLU A 187 13.15 19.02 -1.80
CA GLU A 187 14.26 19.04 -0.83
C GLU A 187 14.73 17.60 -0.53
N PHE A 188 16.03 17.46 -0.35
CA PHE A 188 16.61 16.19 0.08
C PHE A 188 16.59 16.13 1.61
N ILE A 189 15.89 15.14 2.16
CA ILE A 189 15.74 14.97 3.60
C ILE A 189 16.62 13.80 4.04
N THR A 190 17.47 14.05 5.04
CA THR A 190 18.24 13.02 5.72
C THR A 190 17.50 12.54 6.95
N GLY A 191 17.51 11.23 7.19
CA GLY A 191 16.85 10.61 8.33
C GLY A 191 16.68 9.10 8.13
N THR A 192 15.91 8.50 8.99
CA THR A 192 15.57 7.07 8.91
C THR A 192 14.23 6.89 8.21
N ARG A 193 14.19 6.02 7.23
CA ARG A 193 12.94 5.67 6.55
C ARG A 193 12.16 4.69 7.38
N TYR A 194 10.92 5.04 7.71
CA TYR A 194 9.94 4.21 8.37
C TYR A 194 8.67 4.13 7.53
N TYR A 195 8.03 2.98 7.58
CA TYR A 195 6.79 2.67 6.88
C TYR A 195 5.76 2.30 7.92
N PHE A 196 4.77 3.18 8.16
CA PHE A 196 3.73 2.99 9.17
C PHE A 196 2.51 2.36 8.51
N HIS A 197 2.07 1.21 9.03
CA HIS A 197 0.94 0.45 8.50
C HIS A 197 -0.26 0.59 9.39
N TYR A 198 -1.29 1.19 8.83
CA TYR A 198 -2.55 1.44 9.51
C TYR A 198 -3.68 0.60 8.93
N PHE A 199 -4.79 0.60 9.65
CA PHE A 199 -6.07 0.13 9.19
C PHE A 199 -7.16 1.10 9.63
N TYR A 200 -7.95 1.59 8.69
CA TYR A 200 -9.13 2.40 8.98
C TYR A 200 -10.40 1.56 8.83
N SER A 201 -11.22 1.53 9.87
CA SER A 201 -12.54 0.90 9.87
C SER A 201 -13.62 1.96 10.03
N PRO A 202 -14.50 2.15 9.03
CA PRO A 202 -15.66 3.04 9.17
C PRO A 202 -16.77 2.42 10.04
N LEU A 203 -16.68 1.14 10.38
CA LEU A 203 -17.73 0.39 11.04
C LEU A 203 -17.54 0.24 12.54
N ARG A 204 -16.29 0.17 12.99
CA ARG A 204 -15.94 -0.07 14.39
C ARG A 204 -16.06 1.20 15.21
N GLN A 205 -16.31 1.05 16.53
CA GLN A 205 -16.54 2.17 17.45
C GLN A 205 -15.59 2.16 18.66
N GLU A 206 -14.87 1.06 18.88
CA GLU A 206 -13.94 0.89 20.00
C GLU A 206 -12.50 0.98 19.50
N GLY A 207 -11.69 1.84 20.10
CA GLY A 207 -10.30 2.09 19.73
C GLY A 207 -9.97 3.57 19.60
N TYR A 208 -8.99 3.90 18.76
CA TYR A 208 -8.64 5.30 18.43
C TYR A 208 -9.68 5.87 17.47
N ARG A 209 -10.60 6.66 18.04
CA ARG A 209 -11.78 7.18 17.32
C ARG A 209 -11.44 8.38 16.45
N LEU A 210 -11.98 8.37 15.23
CA LEU A 210 -12.01 9.48 14.29
C LEU A 210 -13.40 10.14 14.27
N SER A 211 -13.62 11.10 13.36
CA SER A 211 -14.96 11.66 13.12
C SER A 211 -15.96 10.58 12.75
N GLU A 212 -15.51 9.62 11.92
CA GLU A 212 -16.23 8.39 11.59
C GLU A 212 -15.30 7.19 11.79
N GLY A 213 -15.77 6.16 12.50
CA GLY A 213 -15.02 4.93 12.68
C GLY A 213 -13.80 5.03 13.59
N ILE A 214 -12.81 4.17 13.33
CA ILE A 214 -11.58 4.06 14.12
C ILE A 214 -10.35 3.89 13.24
N LEU A 215 -9.21 4.30 13.78
CA LEU A 215 -7.87 4.05 13.23
C LEU A 215 -7.12 3.04 14.10
N GLU A 216 -6.50 2.08 13.46
CA GLU A 216 -5.60 1.12 14.10
C GLU A 216 -4.20 1.25 13.47
N MET A 217 -3.15 1.26 14.27
CA MET A 217 -1.78 1.09 13.81
C MET A 217 -1.42 -0.38 13.96
N LEU A 218 -1.28 -1.11 12.84
CA LEU A 218 -1.07 -2.55 12.90
C LEU A 218 0.40 -2.96 12.96
N SER A 219 1.29 -2.20 12.32
CA SER A 219 2.72 -2.56 12.27
C SER A 219 3.56 -1.43 11.68
N MET A 220 4.86 -1.64 11.64
CA MET A 220 5.78 -0.82 10.87
C MET A 220 6.98 -1.64 10.40
N ASP A 221 7.61 -1.19 9.33
CA ASP A 221 8.83 -1.81 8.80
C ASP A 221 9.84 -0.80 8.27
N ARG A 222 11.00 -1.31 7.94
CA ARG A 222 12.02 -0.68 7.10
C ARG A 222 12.31 -1.59 5.91
N ARG A 223 12.48 -1.02 4.74
CA ARG A 223 12.86 -1.76 3.52
C ARG A 223 14.36 -2.05 3.50
N VAL A 224 14.71 -3.23 2.99
CA VAL A 224 16.07 -3.61 2.65
C VAL A 224 16.26 -3.33 1.17
N GLU A 225 17.19 -2.47 0.82
CA GLU A 225 17.41 -1.98 -0.54
C GLU A 225 18.71 -2.56 -1.12
N SER A 226 18.59 -3.23 -2.27
CA SER A 226 19.73 -3.82 -2.98
C SER A 226 20.77 -2.76 -3.33
N ASN A 227 22.05 -3.12 -3.31
CA ASN A 227 23.22 -2.28 -3.51
C ASN A 227 23.40 -1.22 -2.42
N ALA A 228 22.38 -0.40 -2.09
CA ALA A 228 22.51 0.61 -1.06
C ALA A 228 22.94 0.01 0.27
N ASP A 229 22.24 -1.03 0.75
CA ASP A 229 22.58 -1.70 2.01
C ASP A 229 23.98 -2.32 1.97
N GLU A 230 24.41 -2.92 0.85
CA GLU A 230 25.71 -3.51 0.68
C GLU A 230 26.83 -2.45 0.66
N ILE A 231 26.63 -1.36 -0.06
CA ILE A 231 27.60 -0.24 -0.13
C ILE A 231 27.83 0.36 1.27
N PHE A 232 26.77 0.58 2.04
CA PHE A 232 26.91 1.06 3.41
C PHE A 232 27.55 0.03 4.35
N ARG A 233 27.28 -1.27 4.17
CA ARG A 233 27.91 -2.34 4.95
C ARG A 233 29.41 -2.43 4.71
N LEU A 234 29.86 -2.22 3.50
CA LEU A 234 31.29 -2.25 3.15
C LEU A 234 32.08 -1.05 3.71
N GLY A 235 31.39 0.06 4.04
CA GLY A 235 32.02 1.23 4.64
C GLY A 235 32.90 2.05 3.69
N SER A 236 32.85 1.80 2.38
CA SER A 236 33.68 2.42 1.34
C SER A 236 32.86 3.02 0.18
N PRO A 237 31.86 3.89 0.42
CA PRO A 237 31.00 4.39 -0.67
C PRO A 237 31.79 5.08 -1.79
N ARG A 238 32.84 5.84 -1.43
CA ARG A 238 33.64 6.59 -2.40
C ARG A 238 34.44 5.68 -3.33
N GLU A 239 35.09 4.65 -2.79
CA GLU A 239 35.90 3.71 -3.57
C GLU A 239 35.03 2.91 -4.55
N LEU A 240 33.80 2.56 -4.13
CA LEU A 240 32.84 1.87 -4.96
C LEU A 240 32.31 2.79 -6.07
N GLU A 241 32.06 4.05 -5.76
CA GLU A 241 31.65 5.06 -6.76
C GLU A 241 32.78 5.30 -7.78
N GLU A 242 34.02 5.42 -7.36
CA GLU A 242 35.22 5.51 -8.23
C GLU A 242 35.37 4.26 -9.11
N ALA A 243 34.93 3.09 -8.63
CA ALA A 243 34.87 1.85 -9.41
C ALA A 243 33.62 1.75 -10.33
N GLY A 244 32.79 2.79 -10.39
CA GLY A 244 31.57 2.82 -11.19
C GLY A 244 30.40 2.03 -10.58
N ILE A 245 30.47 1.69 -9.30
CA ILE A 245 29.40 0.99 -8.56
C ILE A 245 28.57 2.04 -7.81
N HIS A 246 27.35 2.25 -8.29
CA HIS A 246 26.42 3.22 -7.71
C HIS A 246 25.35 2.56 -6.87
N PRO A 247 24.84 3.21 -5.78
CA PRO A 247 23.75 2.69 -5.01
C PRO A 247 22.47 2.53 -5.85
N THR A 248 21.79 1.42 -5.65
CA THR A 248 20.44 1.19 -6.14
C THR A 248 19.51 0.93 -4.96
N TYR A 249 18.24 1.20 -5.14
CA TYR A 249 17.24 1.18 -4.06
C TYR A 249 16.09 0.22 -4.37
N VAL A 250 16.44 -0.89 -5.05
CA VAL A 250 15.46 -1.95 -5.34
C VAL A 250 15.15 -2.69 -4.05
N VAL A 251 13.90 -2.66 -3.62
CA VAL A 251 13.47 -3.34 -2.39
C VAL A 251 13.53 -4.85 -2.58
N THR A 252 14.34 -5.53 -1.77
CA THR A 252 14.55 -6.97 -1.79
C THR A 252 13.93 -7.67 -0.58
N GLY A 253 13.58 -6.92 0.46
CA GLY A 253 13.00 -7.45 1.69
C GLY A 253 12.61 -6.35 2.66
N ASN A 254 12.14 -6.76 3.83
CA ASN A 254 11.67 -5.87 4.87
C ASN A 254 12.21 -6.30 6.24
N VAL A 255 12.44 -5.35 7.13
CA VAL A 255 12.89 -5.57 8.51
C VAL A 255 11.83 -5.05 9.47
N PRO A 256 11.40 -5.86 10.46
CA PRO A 256 10.43 -5.44 11.46
C PRO A 256 11.02 -4.37 12.39
N LEU A 257 10.20 -3.41 12.76
CA LEU A 257 10.58 -2.31 13.64
C LEU A 257 9.50 -2.02 14.68
N VAL A 258 9.95 -1.35 15.75
CA VAL A 258 9.10 -0.70 16.74
C VAL A 258 9.50 0.76 16.83
N ALA A 259 8.55 1.68 16.75
CA ALA A 259 8.80 3.10 16.92
C ALA A 259 9.17 3.40 18.39
N ARG A 260 9.94 4.44 18.59
CA ARG A 260 10.07 5.05 19.91
C ARG A 260 8.69 5.52 20.39
N GLU A 261 8.26 5.08 21.58
CA GLU A 261 6.88 5.34 22.07
C GLU A 261 6.51 6.83 22.08
N SER A 262 7.48 7.73 22.34
CA SER A 262 7.23 9.18 22.28
C SER A 262 6.83 9.72 20.90
N LEU A 263 6.99 8.94 19.83
CA LEU A 263 6.52 9.27 18.48
C LEU A 263 5.10 8.77 18.19
N LEU A 264 4.56 7.84 18.99
CA LEU A 264 3.24 7.26 18.73
C LEU A 264 2.12 8.29 18.63
N PRO A 265 2.03 9.31 19.51
CA PRO A 265 0.99 10.34 19.35
C PRO A 265 1.03 11.02 17.98
N LEU A 266 2.22 11.39 17.49
CA LEU A 266 2.38 12.01 16.19
C LEU A 266 2.08 11.04 15.05
N ILE A 267 2.48 9.77 15.19
CA ILE A 267 2.18 8.72 14.18
C ILE A 267 0.66 8.54 14.04
N PHE A 268 -0.08 8.46 15.15
CA PHE A 268 -1.55 8.37 15.10
C PHE A 268 -2.18 9.63 14.50
N GLU A 269 -1.72 10.82 14.87
CA GLU A 269 -2.19 12.08 14.30
C GLU A 269 -2.00 12.15 12.78
N LEU A 270 -0.88 11.65 12.24
CA LEU A 270 -0.66 11.57 10.79
C LEU A 270 -1.69 10.67 10.10
N GLY A 271 -1.94 9.49 10.66
CA GLY A 271 -2.94 8.56 10.13
C GLY A 271 -4.36 9.14 10.18
N GLU A 272 -4.74 9.77 11.29
CA GLU A 272 -6.02 10.48 11.48
C GLU A 272 -6.22 11.55 10.41
N LYS A 273 -5.29 12.48 10.27
CA LYS A 273 -5.35 13.58 9.28
C LYS A 273 -5.55 13.08 7.85
N VAL A 274 -4.84 12.03 7.48
CA VAL A 274 -4.93 11.43 6.14
C VAL A 274 -6.28 10.80 5.89
N VAL A 275 -6.84 10.11 6.88
CA VAL A 275 -8.19 9.52 6.78
C VAL A 275 -9.25 10.60 6.70
N GLU A 276 -9.22 11.60 7.61
CA GLU A 276 -10.20 12.69 7.65
C GLU A 276 -10.24 13.48 6.33
N GLU A 277 -9.07 13.80 5.76
CA GLU A 277 -9.01 14.48 4.46
C GLU A 277 -9.57 13.62 3.34
N SER A 278 -9.36 12.30 3.38
CA SER A 278 -9.90 11.38 2.38
C SER A 278 -11.42 11.37 2.33
N LEU A 279 -12.09 11.57 3.48
CA LEU A 279 -13.55 11.65 3.55
C LEU A 279 -14.07 12.84 2.74
N SER A 280 -13.40 13.98 2.82
CA SER A 280 -13.78 15.19 2.09
C SER A 280 -13.47 15.13 0.60
N LEU A 281 -12.35 14.51 0.22
CA LEU A 281 -11.87 14.52 -1.16
C LEU A 281 -12.56 13.50 -2.07
N PHE A 282 -12.79 12.28 -1.58
CA PHE A 282 -13.31 11.18 -2.41
C PHE A 282 -14.20 10.17 -1.67
N GLY A 283 -14.80 10.60 -0.56
CA GLY A 283 -15.73 9.78 0.21
C GLY A 283 -15.08 8.75 1.12
N GLY A 284 -13.79 8.92 1.42
CA GLY A 284 -13.04 8.15 2.41
C GLY A 284 -12.27 6.96 1.83
N MET A 285 -11.11 6.73 2.38
CA MET A 285 -10.38 5.47 2.22
C MET A 285 -10.96 4.43 3.18
N ILE A 286 -10.72 3.15 2.94
CA ILE A 286 -11.22 2.05 3.78
C ILE A 286 -10.15 0.97 3.86
N GLY A 287 -9.92 0.43 5.04
CA GLY A 287 -9.01 -0.69 5.24
C GLY A 287 -7.54 -0.28 5.42
N PRO A 288 -6.59 -1.12 4.98
CA PRO A 288 -5.18 -0.91 5.21
C PRO A 288 -4.60 0.20 4.35
N PHE A 289 -3.68 0.97 4.93
CA PHE A 289 -2.83 1.91 4.21
C PHE A 289 -1.46 2.03 4.88
N CYS A 290 -0.51 2.60 4.15
CA CYS A 290 0.84 2.81 4.62
C CYS A 290 1.28 4.24 4.34
N LEU A 291 1.83 4.92 5.35
CA LEU A 291 2.55 6.17 5.17
C LEU A 291 4.05 5.89 5.06
N GLU A 292 4.63 6.31 3.96
CA GLU A 292 6.06 6.18 3.67
C GLU A 292 6.78 7.44 4.13
N THR A 293 7.67 7.32 5.10
CA THR A 293 8.18 8.47 5.84
C THR A 293 9.70 8.50 5.98
N VAL A 294 10.22 9.69 6.26
CA VAL A 294 11.56 9.90 6.79
C VAL A 294 11.44 10.58 8.15
N VAL A 295 12.03 9.98 9.17
CA VAL A 295 12.14 10.57 10.51
C VAL A 295 13.52 11.18 10.64
N THR A 296 13.58 12.50 10.86
CA THR A 296 14.82 13.26 10.98
C THR A 296 15.47 13.08 12.37
N ASP A 297 16.68 13.60 12.55
CA ASP A 297 17.38 13.61 13.85
C ASP A 297 16.70 14.51 14.90
N ASN A 298 15.87 15.47 14.46
CA ASN A 298 15.00 16.27 15.34
C ASN A 298 13.66 15.59 15.66
N LEU A 299 13.49 14.33 15.25
CA LEU A 299 12.27 13.53 15.41
C LEU A 299 11.06 14.09 14.64
N GLU A 300 11.29 14.91 13.63
CA GLU A 300 10.23 15.32 12.69
C GLU A 300 9.93 14.17 11.72
N ILE A 301 8.64 13.93 11.45
CA ILE A 301 8.20 12.95 10.46
C ILE A 301 7.79 13.70 9.19
N LYS A 302 8.46 13.38 8.09
CA LYS A 302 8.13 13.86 6.74
C LYS A 302 7.56 12.71 5.95
N VAL A 303 6.33 12.84 5.46
CA VAL A 303 5.68 11.85 4.61
C VAL A 303 6.00 12.16 3.15
N PHE A 304 6.47 11.20 2.39
CA PHE A 304 6.80 11.41 0.98
C PHE A 304 5.94 10.59 0.01
N GLU A 305 5.16 9.64 0.51
CA GLU A 305 4.26 8.78 -0.29
C GLU A 305 3.23 8.12 0.63
N ILE A 306 2.03 7.85 0.08
CA ILE A 306 1.02 7.00 0.69
C ILE A 306 0.75 5.79 -0.21
N SER A 307 0.58 4.62 0.38
CA SER A 307 0.01 3.44 -0.27
C SER A 307 -1.33 3.11 0.39
N ALA A 308 -2.42 3.42 -0.27
CA ALA A 308 -3.78 3.30 0.29
C ALA A 308 -4.39 1.90 0.10
N ARG A 309 -3.61 0.88 0.38
CA ARG A 309 -3.91 -0.55 0.24
C ARG A 309 -2.93 -1.38 1.08
N ILE A 310 -3.13 -2.70 1.11
CA ILE A 310 -2.16 -3.60 1.73
C ILE A 310 -0.81 -3.58 0.98
N VAL A 311 0.28 -3.52 1.72
CA VAL A 311 1.67 -3.44 1.21
C VAL A 311 2.53 -4.59 1.71
N ALA A 312 3.64 -4.85 1.00
CA ALA A 312 4.54 -5.98 1.29
C ALA A 312 5.20 -5.90 2.68
N GLY A 313 5.42 -4.71 3.22
CA GLY A 313 5.96 -4.53 4.58
C GLY A 313 5.15 -5.23 5.66
N THR A 314 3.84 -5.38 5.44
CA THR A 314 2.96 -6.11 6.37
C THR A 314 3.14 -7.64 6.33
N ASN A 315 3.81 -8.19 5.31
CA ASN A 315 4.06 -9.65 5.18
C ASN A 315 4.94 -10.23 6.30
N LEU A 316 5.68 -9.38 6.99
CA LEU A 316 6.45 -9.75 8.18
C LEU A 316 5.58 -10.28 9.32
N TYR A 317 4.29 -9.93 9.33
CA TYR A 317 3.43 -10.03 10.50
C TYR A 317 2.24 -10.96 10.27
N LEU A 318 2.50 -12.17 9.79
CA LEU A 318 1.47 -13.22 9.60
C LEU A 318 0.78 -13.67 10.90
N ASN A 319 1.46 -13.54 12.01
CA ASN A 319 0.94 -13.90 13.34
C ASN A 319 0.97 -12.72 14.32
N GLY A 320 0.72 -11.51 13.82
CA GLY A 320 0.73 -10.28 14.59
C GLY A 320 2.09 -9.57 14.60
N SER A 321 2.06 -8.34 15.05
CA SER A 321 3.18 -7.44 15.28
C SER A 321 3.20 -6.99 16.75
N PRO A 322 4.27 -6.32 17.21
CA PRO A 322 4.25 -5.69 18.54
C PRO A 322 3.09 -4.71 18.79
N TYR A 323 2.49 -4.16 17.73
CA TYR A 323 1.34 -3.25 17.82
C TYR A 323 0.01 -3.98 17.67
N SER A 324 -0.16 -4.78 16.62
CA SER A 324 -1.41 -5.48 16.37
C SER A 324 -1.74 -6.52 17.45
N ASP A 325 -0.73 -7.12 18.10
CA ASP A 325 -0.91 -8.03 19.22
C ASP A 325 -1.45 -7.33 20.49
N LEU A 326 -1.32 -6.00 20.58
CA LEU A 326 -1.94 -5.20 21.62
C LEU A 326 -3.44 -4.96 21.36
N ILE A 327 -3.88 -5.15 20.13
CA ILE A 327 -5.30 -5.08 19.73
C ILE A 327 -5.92 -6.47 19.82
N GLU A 328 -5.34 -7.44 19.14
CA GLU A 328 -5.75 -8.84 19.16
C GLU A 328 -4.53 -9.75 18.88
N PRO A 329 -4.22 -10.71 19.74
CA PRO A 329 -3.10 -11.63 19.53
C PRO A 329 -3.19 -12.36 18.19
N GLY A 330 -2.11 -12.33 17.43
CA GLY A 330 -2.03 -12.98 16.12
C GLY A 330 -2.76 -12.23 15.00
N LEU A 331 -3.04 -10.94 15.15
CA LEU A 331 -3.71 -10.11 14.16
C LEU A 331 -2.75 -9.70 13.05
N SER A 332 -2.87 -10.32 11.87
CA SER A 332 -2.23 -9.85 10.64
C SER A 332 -3.13 -8.87 9.89
N THR A 333 -2.56 -8.06 8.99
CA THR A 333 -3.37 -7.17 8.13
C THR A 333 -4.35 -7.97 7.24
N GLY A 334 -3.94 -9.13 6.71
CA GLY A 334 -4.83 -10.01 5.95
C GLY A 334 -5.99 -10.55 6.79
N LYS A 335 -5.73 -10.94 8.05
CA LYS A 335 -6.77 -11.35 9.00
C LYS A 335 -7.71 -10.19 9.34
N ARG A 336 -7.16 -8.98 9.55
CA ARG A 336 -7.96 -7.80 9.86
C ARG A 336 -8.92 -7.41 8.74
N ILE A 337 -8.48 -7.53 7.47
CA ILE A 337 -9.36 -7.36 6.31
C ILE A 337 -10.50 -8.37 6.33
N ALA A 338 -10.19 -9.65 6.54
CA ALA A 338 -11.20 -10.71 6.58
C ALA A 338 -12.19 -10.50 7.74
N GLN A 339 -11.72 -10.07 8.90
CA GLN A 339 -12.57 -9.72 10.05
C GLN A 339 -13.48 -8.54 9.74
N GLU A 340 -13.00 -7.53 9.00
CA GLU A 340 -13.84 -6.39 8.63
C GLU A 340 -14.98 -6.81 7.71
N ILE A 341 -14.71 -7.67 6.72
CA ILE A 341 -15.73 -8.22 5.82
C ILE A 341 -16.76 -9.06 6.62
N LYS A 342 -16.27 -9.92 7.51
CA LYS A 342 -17.13 -10.75 8.36
C LYS A 342 -18.03 -9.92 9.28
N TYR A 343 -17.47 -8.88 9.88
CA TYR A 343 -18.20 -7.94 10.72
C TYR A 343 -19.25 -7.16 9.93
N ALA A 344 -18.88 -6.57 8.81
CA ALA A 344 -19.78 -5.86 7.92
C ALA A 344 -20.96 -6.73 7.45
N LYS A 345 -20.68 -8.01 7.10
CA LYS A 345 -21.72 -9.00 6.80
C LYS A 345 -22.67 -9.18 7.99
N SER A 346 -22.14 -9.35 9.20
CA SER A 346 -22.94 -9.64 10.40
C SER A 346 -23.89 -8.52 10.78
N ILE A 347 -23.58 -7.28 10.44
CA ILE A 347 -24.39 -6.08 10.71
C ILE A 347 -25.10 -5.54 9.46
N ASN A 348 -25.07 -6.30 8.35
CA ASN A 348 -25.65 -5.93 7.05
C ASN A 348 -25.17 -4.57 6.49
N GLN A 349 -23.86 -4.33 6.57
CA GLN A 349 -23.20 -3.09 6.10
C GLN A 349 -22.03 -3.36 5.14
N LEU A 350 -22.13 -4.40 4.31
CA LEU A 350 -21.13 -4.67 3.27
C LEU A 350 -20.97 -3.49 2.30
N ASP A 351 -22.05 -2.72 2.08
CA ASP A 351 -22.06 -1.51 1.26
C ASP A 351 -21.11 -0.41 1.78
N LYS A 352 -20.74 -0.46 3.05
CA LYS A 352 -19.83 0.53 3.66
C LYS A 352 -18.35 0.25 3.41
N ILE A 353 -18.02 -0.99 3.01
CA ILE A 353 -16.62 -1.42 2.89
C ILE A 353 -16.30 -2.04 1.53
N LEU A 354 -17.29 -2.24 0.69
CA LEU A 354 -17.11 -2.79 -0.66
C LEU A 354 -17.46 -1.74 -1.72
N SER A 355 -16.73 -1.80 -2.82
CA SER A 355 -16.92 -0.95 -3.98
C SER A 355 -16.83 -1.75 -5.28
#